data_f78be939ef4d79870b792ded9eab0da2
#
_entry.id   f78be939ef4d79870b792ded9eab0da2
#
_cell.length_a   1.000
_cell.length_b   1.000
_cell.length_c   1.000
_cell.angle_alpha   90.00
_cell.angle_beta   90.00
_cell.angle_gamma   90.00
#
_symmetry.space_group_name_H-M   'P 1'
#
loop_
_entity.id
_entity.type
_entity.pdbx_description
1 polymer ?
#
loop_
_entity_poly.entity_id
_entity_poly.type
_entity_poly.pdbx_seq_one_letter_code
_entity_poly.pdbx_strand_id
1 'polypeptide(L)'
;MIWTRIAIGVLLVIGGSLTADGQARGGANAEPYTPAADAKDLKAVLFRWMWGMGMLKGHDERDMVASLEYQGKGTIQVDGQPCTLTKYRASTNYQSFSQRIQYGCTRSNGQTFSNIEVVSGLYAWNEDTPGAEIGGTKGKAIAMPAAAVEERLIRFWASPQGAPKAAVAATIDTFWLGANPGTLFADGLAKVGQTSVSWEAGKPVVTFPIPGVPGATATATLDAKYMTERVVVKQGSTTTEFSYSDYQDWNNPLNKIEVFYAGKLVERHNGGVVRDLTTEQTETGNVYVVAPVPASVRAAIKVSGQLPQGVIAKADPAINKSTPTPRLGAHPDLTGNWTYSDWIGNYMTGGGRRRGPTQKSDVTRQDNQTYDFELYSPSRFGGLGRPVYKPQHWDKVQQLDMWTNKYDPVMTCQPLGVPREGPPRRIIQTDKDVIFIYTGGDAGGGYGEYRIIPTDGRKHTKDPDFEYTYLGDTVGRWEGDTLVLDSVGFTDATWLGRGGFFHSGQMHVVERFTRQGDVLLYDVTVEDPEVLVEPWVLPTRKVTRNPNPDAGLIAERGDCAVPELGNASSQIRH
;
A
#
# COMPACT_ATOMS: atom_id res chain seq x y z
N MET A 1 21.85 76.63 -22.84
CA MET A 1 21.33 75.38 -23.41
C MET A 1 22.39 74.29 -23.20
N ILE A 2 22.33 73.58 -22.09
CA ILE A 2 23.27 72.52 -21.76
C ILE A 2 22.42 71.33 -21.35
N TRP A 3 22.49 70.28 -22.17
CA TRP A 3 21.80 69.01 -21.89
C TRP A 3 22.74 68.17 -21.04
N THR A 4 22.34 67.90 -19.81
CA THR A 4 23.04 66.95 -18.93
C THR A 4 22.39 65.60 -19.07
N ARG A 5 23.13 64.61 -19.56
CA ARG A 5 22.73 63.20 -19.64
C ARG A 5 22.88 62.58 -18.24
N ILE A 6 21.79 62.15 -17.70
CA ILE A 6 21.77 61.30 -16.49
C ILE A 6 21.89 59.87 -16.93
N ALA A 7 22.98 59.21 -16.54
CA ALA A 7 23.17 57.79 -16.71
C ALA A 7 22.44 57.08 -15.56
N ILE A 8 21.40 56.32 -15.88
CA ILE A 8 20.72 55.44 -14.93
C ILE A 8 21.54 54.13 -14.86
N GLY A 9 22.25 53.95 -13.76
CA GLY A 9 22.88 52.70 -13.43
C GLY A 9 21.82 51.67 -13.02
N VAL A 10 21.67 50.62 -13.82
CA VAL A 10 20.85 49.48 -13.44
C VAL A 10 21.64 48.64 -12.42
N LEU A 11 21.26 48.73 -11.17
CA LEU A 11 21.72 47.78 -10.15
C LEU A 11 21.02 46.44 -10.42
N LEU A 12 21.75 45.49 -10.94
CA LEU A 12 21.33 44.08 -10.92
C LEU A 12 21.37 43.59 -9.46
N VAL A 13 20.22 43.61 -8.81
CA VAL A 13 20.01 42.86 -7.58
C VAL A 13 19.95 41.37 -8.00
N ILE A 14 21.05 40.67 -7.80
CA ILE A 14 21.06 39.21 -7.83
C ILE A 14 20.25 38.78 -6.58
N GLY A 15 18.98 38.58 -6.80
CA GLY A 15 18.10 37.92 -5.85
C GLY A 15 18.57 36.48 -5.69
N GLY A 16 19.41 36.24 -4.69
CA GLY A 16 19.66 34.90 -4.22
C GLY A 16 18.33 34.32 -3.75
N SER A 17 17.79 33.39 -4.51
CA SER A 17 16.73 32.51 -4.04
C SER A 17 17.31 31.77 -2.82
N LEU A 18 16.83 32.16 -1.65
CA LEU A 18 16.96 31.33 -0.45
C LEU A 18 16.16 30.06 -0.74
N THR A 19 16.82 29.09 -1.34
CA THR A 19 16.40 27.70 -1.26
C THR A 19 16.46 27.40 0.25
N ALA A 20 15.29 27.24 0.85
CA ALA A 20 15.20 26.65 2.15
C ALA A 20 15.83 25.26 2.01
N ASP A 21 17.11 25.17 2.43
CA ASP A 21 17.79 23.90 2.65
C ASP A 21 16.99 23.15 3.71
N GLY A 22 16.06 22.34 3.25
CA GLY A 22 15.53 21.26 4.04
C GLY A 22 16.73 20.38 4.37
N GLN A 23 17.20 20.45 5.59
CA GLN A 23 18.26 19.59 6.10
C GLN A 23 17.99 18.16 5.67
N ALA A 24 18.80 17.68 4.72
CA ALA A 24 18.92 16.28 4.38
C ALA A 24 19.34 15.55 5.65
N ARG A 25 18.39 14.90 6.31
CA ARG A 25 18.72 14.01 7.42
C ARG A 25 19.31 12.74 6.83
N GLY A 26 20.59 12.67 6.91
CA GLY A 26 21.51 11.55 6.93
C GLY A 26 21.15 10.29 6.15
N GLY A 27 21.30 10.32 4.87
CA GLY A 27 21.59 9.24 3.96
C GLY A 27 22.22 9.92 2.74
N ALA A 28 23.37 9.49 2.32
CA ALA A 28 23.97 10.01 1.11
C ALA A 28 22.90 10.03 0.02
N ASN A 29 22.60 11.21 -0.53
CA ASN A 29 21.76 11.35 -1.70
C ASN A 29 22.51 10.63 -2.84
N ALA A 30 22.24 9.32 -3.00
CA ALA A 30 22.66 8.65 -4.20
C ALA A 30 21.88 9.35 -5.34
N GLU A 31 22.63 9.89 -6.29
CA GLU A 31 22.04 10.42 -7.53
C GLU A 31 21.11 9.36 -8.12
N PRO A 32 19.92 9.73 -8.61
CA PRO A 32 19.00 8.80 -9.25
C PRO A 32 19.73 8.02 -10.34
N TYR A 33 19.62 6.71 -10.32
CA TYR A 33 20.28 5.89 -11.33
C TYR A 33 19.68 6.17 -12.70
N THR A 34 20.52 6.61 -13.64
CA THR A 34 20.16 6.77 -15.06
C THR A 34 21.14 5.94 -15.89
N PRO A 35 20.68 4.89 -16.60
CA PRO A 35 21.57 4.09 -17.42
C PRO A 35 22.12 4.90 -18.61
N ALA A 36 23.40 4.73 -18.95
CA ALA A 36 23.96 5.26 -20.18
C ALA A 36 23.15 4.77 -21.40
N ALA A 37 23.05 5.60 -22.43
CA ALA A 37 22.16 5.33 -23.57
C ALA A 37 22.41 3.98 -24.24
N ASP A 38 23.68 3.56 -24.31
CA ASP A 38 24.17 2.32 -24.91
C ASP A 38 24.36 1.16 -23.91
N ALA A 39 24.09 1.37 -22.62
CA ALA A 39 24.25 0.34 -21.61
C ALA A 39 23.33 -0.86 -21.87
N LYS A 40 23.94 -2.05 -21.90
CA LYS A 40 23.28 -3.34 -22.20
C LYS A 40 23.36 -4.33 -21.04
N ASP A 41 23.92 -3.91 -19.91
CA ASP A 41 24.02 -4.74 -18.72
C ASP A 41 22.63 -4.98 -18.06
N LEU A 42 22.58 -5.97 -17.17
CA LEU A 42 21.36 -6.37 -16.51
C LEU A 42 20.68 -5.22 -15.79
N LYS A 43 21.45 -4.40 -15.07
CA LYS A 43 20.93 -3.28 -14.30
C LYS A 43 20.23 -2.26 -15.19
N ALA A 44 20.87 -1.88 -16.31
CA ALA A 44 20.32 -0.94 -17.27
C ALA A 44 19.04 -1.48 -17.94
N VAL A 45 19.04 -2.77 -18.29
CA VAL A 45 17.88 -3.41 -18.92
C VAL A 45 16.71 -3.48 -17.96
N LEU A 46 16.90 -3.91 -16.71
CA LEU A 46 15.83 -3.98 -15.70
C LEU A 46 15.26 -2.59 -15.41
N PHE A 47 16.11 -1.57 -15.27
CA PHE A 47 15.65 -0.20 -15.08
C PHE A 47 14.76 0.26 -16.24
N ARG A 48 15.23 0.09 -17.50
CA ARG A 48 14.48 0.49 -18.69
C ARG A 48 13.18 -0.30 -18.84
N TRP A 49 13.19 -1.58 -18.48
CA TRP A 49 11.99 -2.40 -18.49
C TRP A 49 10.92 -1.84 -17.54
N MET A 50 11.26 -1.63 -16.27
CA MET A 50 10.34 -1.07 -15.31
C MET A 50 9.91 0.36 -15.66
N TRP A 51 10.84 1.17 -16.17
CA TRP A 51 10.56 2.52 -16.66
C TRP A 51 9.62 2.51 -17.87
N GLY A 52 9.90 1.70 -18.87
CA GLY A 52 9.09 1.55 -20.07
C GLY A 52 7.66 1.10 -19.76
N MET A 53 7.49 0.24 -18.76
CA MET A 53 6.19 -0.20 -18.28
C MET A 53 5.44 0.85 -17.42
N GLY A 54 6.05 2.01 -17.15
CA GLY A 54 5.48 3.05 -16.31
C GLY A 54 5.54 2.77 -14.81
N MET A 55 6.31 1.75 -14.40
CA MET A 55 6.37 1.35 -12.99
C MET A 55 7.27 2.26 -12.15
N LEU A 56 8.34 2.84 -12.75
CA LEU A 56 9.31 3.70 -12.09
C LEU A 56 9.07 5.17 -12.41
N LYS A 57 7.89 5.68 -12.15
CA LYS A 57 7.59 7.09 -12.44
C LYS A 57 7.33 7.86 -11.15
N GLY A 58 7.80 9.10 -11.15
CA GLY A 58 7.73 10.00 -10.01
C GLY A 58 9.11 10.39 -9.50
N HIS A 59 9.15 11.33 -8.57
CA HIS A 59 10.41 11.88 -8.03
C HIS A 59 11.32 10.85 -7.35
N ASP A 60 10.81 9.70 -6.96
CA ASP A 60 11.54 8.73 -6.15
C ASP A 60 11.80 7.41 -6.87
N GLU A 61 11.49 7.32 -8.17
CA GLU A 61 11.66 6.09 -8.95
C GLU A 61 11.04 4.86 -8.27
N ARG A 62 9.91 5.04 -7.60
CA ARG A 62 9.22 3.96 -6.89
C ARG A 62 8.42 3.11 -7.85
N ASP A 63 8.33 1.82 -7.55
CA ASP A 63 7.36 0.96 -8.19
C ASP A 63 5.94 1.38 -7.80
N MET A 64 5.26 2.05 -8.71
CA MET A 64 3.92 2.59 -8.51
C MET A 64 2.81 1.56 -8.73
N VAL A 65 3.14 0.35 -9.18
CA VAL A 65 2.17 -0.69 -9.53
C VAL A 65 2.15 -1.78 -8.46
N ALA A 66 1.69 -1.45 -7.27
CA ALA A 66 1.49 -2.43 -6.20
C ALA A 66 0.27 -3.32 -6.42
N SER A 67 -0.77 -2.78 -7.05
CA SER A 67 -1.98 -3.51 -7.43
C SER A 67 -2.45 -3.11 -8.82
N LEU A 68 -3.16 -4.02 -9.48
CA LEU A 68 -3.65 -3.84 -10.83
C LEU A 68 -4.94 -4.64 -11.03
N GLU A 69 -5.88 -4.05 -11.74
CA GLU A 69 -7.06 -4.75 -12.22
C GLU A 69 -7.22 -4.51 -13.71
N TYR A 70 -7.60 -5.54 -14.46
CA TYR A 70 -8.02 -5.38 -15.85
C TYR A 70 -9.26 -6.19 -16.14
N GLN A 71 -10.06 -5.66 -17.05
CA GLN A 71 -11.24 -6.29 -17.62
C GLN A 71 -11.04 -6.46 -19.11
N GLY A 72 -11.65 -7.48 -19.67
CA GLY A 72 -11.45 -7.77 -21.09
C GLY A 72 -12.47 -8.75 -21.65
N LYS A 73 -12.36 -8.95 -22.95
CA LYS A 73 -13.13 -9.90 -23.75
C LYS A 73 -12.22 -10.82 -24.53
N GLY A 74 -12.79 -11.86 -25.11
CA GLY A 74 -12.04 -12.81 -25.94
C GLY A 74 -12.50 -14.24 -25.73
N THR A 75 -11.57 -15.18 -25.78
CA THR A 75 -11.85 -16.61 -25.62
C THR A 75 -10.89 -17.26 -24.62
N ILE A 76 -11.41 -18.24 -23.90
CA ILE A 76 -10.62 -19.12 -23.03
C ILE A 76 -10.95 -20.57 -23.33
N GLN A 77 -10.08 -21.48 -22.92
CA GLN A 77 -10.38 -22.92 -22.94
C GLN A 77 -11.00 -23.33 -21.60
N VAL A 78 -12.13 -24.01 -21.67
CA VAL A 78 -12.78 -24.66 -20.51
C VAL A 78 -12.95 -26.13 -20.87
N ASP A 79 -12.34 -27.02 -20.09
CA ASP A 79 -12.29 -28.48 -20.35
C ASP A 79 -11.79 -28.80 -21.78
N GLY A 80 -10.76 -28.09 -22.24
CA GLY A 80 -10.19 -28.27 -23.58
C GLY A 80 -11.05 -27.79 -24.75
N GLN A 81 -12.15 -27.06 -24.49
CA GLN A 81 -13.03 -26.52 -25.51
C GLN A 81 -13.07 -24.99 -25.46
N PRO A 82 -13.12 -24.30 -26.63
CA PRO A 82 -13.22 -22.87 -26.69
C PRO A 82 -14.51 -22.35 -26.04
N CYS A 83 -14.42 -21.28 -25.26
CA CYS A 83 -15.51 -20.63 -24.58
C CYS A 83 -15.35 -19.11 -24.73
N THR A 84 -16.37 -18.44 -25.32
CA THR A 84 -16.34 -16.99 -25.55
C THR A 84 -16.71 -16.27 -24.26
N LEU A 85 -15.85 -15.35 -23.83
CA LEU A 85 -16.04 -14.58 -22.60
C LEU A 85 -17.24 -13.64 -22.70
N THR A 86 -18.08 -13.69 -21.69
CA THR A 86 -19.17 -12.73 -21.44
C THR A 86 -18.79 -11.76 -20.31
N LYS A 87 -17.84 -12.15 -19.47
CA LYS A 87 -17.26 -11.35 -18.40
C LYS A 87 -15.85 -11.86 -18.13
N TYR A 88 -14.92 -10.94 -17.93
CA TYR A 88 -13.57 -11.23 -17.43
C TYR A 88 -13.05 -10.08 -16.60
N ARG A 89 -12.63 -10.37 -15.38
CA ARG A 89 -12.01 -9.39 -14.46
C ARG A 89 -10.87 -10.09 -13.72
N ALA A 90 -9.67 -9.53 -13.81
CA ALA A 90 -8.49 -10.02 -13.10
C ALA A 90 -7.96 -8.92 -12.19
N SER A 91 -7.99 -9.17 -10.89
CA SER A 91 -7.54 -8.25 -9.85
C SER A 91 -6.31 -8.82 -9.17
N THR A 92 -5.22 -8.08 -9.17
CA THR A 92 -3.90 -8.52 -8.74
C THR A 92 -3.34 -7.59 -7.67
N ASN A 93 -2.79 -8.16 -6.59
CA ASN A 93 -2.00 -7.44 -5.60
C ASN A 93 -0.62 -8.10 -5.52
N TYR A 94 0.40 -7.37 -6.00
CA TYR A 94 1.77 -7.88 -6.04
C TYR A 94 2.45 -7.89 -4.67
N GLN A 95 1.96 -7.12 -3.71
CA GLN A 95 2.53 -7.10 -2.34
C GLN A 95 2.08 -8.29 -1.49
N SER A 96 0.84 -8.74 -1.68
CA SER A 96 0.29 -9.92 -0.99
C SER A 96 0.37 -11.19 -1.83
N PHE A 97 0.99 -11.16 -3.02
CA PHE A 97 1.03 -12.29 -3.98
C PHE A 97 -0.34 -12.88 -4.23
N SER A 98 -1.32 -12.03 -4.41
CA SER A 98 -2.69 -12.49 -4.60
C SER A 98 -3.27 -12.01 -5.93
N GLN A 99 -4.01 -12.92 -6.56
CA GLN A 99 -4.76 -12.63 -7.76
C GLN A 99 -6.12 -13.35 -7.69
N ARG A 100 -7.17 -12.64 -8.08
CA ARG A 100 -8.51 -13.18 -8.29
C ARG A 100 -8.90 -12.94 -9.74
N ILE A 101 -9.23 -14.00 -10.46
CA ILE A 101 -9.74 -13.95 -11.83
C ILE A 101 -11.18 -14.44 -11.81
N GLN A 102 -12.11 -13.55 -12.18
CA GLN A 102 -13.52 -13.86 -12.31
C GLN A 102 -13.89 -13.87 -13.79
N TYR A 103 -14.52 -14.95 -14.25
CA TYR A 103 -14.98 -14.99 -15.62
C TYR A 103 -16.32 -15.70 -15.76
N GLY A 104 -17.04 -15.29 -16.80
CA GLY A 104 -18.18 -16.01 -17.36
C GLY A 104 -17.94 -16.17 -18.85
N CYS A 105 -18.36 -17.29 -19.42
CA CYS A 105 -18.25 -17.53 -20.85
C CYS A 105 -19.32 -18.45 -21.37
N THR A 106 -19.52 -18.46 -22.70
CA THR A 106 -20.52 -19.28 -23.41
C THR A 106 -19.84 -20.05 -24.54
N ARG A 107 -20.05 -21.34 -24.59
CA ARG A 107 -19.65 -22.20 -25.73
C ARG A 107 -20.55 -22.01 -26.93
N SER A 108 -20.10 -22.44 -28.11
CA SER A 108 -20.88 -22.37 -29.36
C SER A 108 -22.22 -23.15 -29.31
N ASN A 109 -22.31 -24.15 -28.44
CA ASN A 109 -23.55 -24.90 -28.20
C ASN A 109 -24.54 -24.22 -27.21
N GLY A 110 -24.21 -22.99 -26.74
CA GLY A 110 -25.03 -22.23 -25.81
C GLY A 110 -24.78 -22.57 -24.32
N GLN A 111 -23.91 -23.53 -24.00
CA GLN A 111 -23.58 -23.88 -22.64
C GLN A 111 -22.77 -22.76 -21.99
N THR A 112 -23.19 -22.30 -20.82
CA THR A 112 -22.55 -21.23 -20.06
C THR A 112 -21.70 -21.78 -18.91
N PHE A 113 -20.62 -21.10 -18.62
CA PHE A 113 -19.70 -21.39 -17.49
C PHE A 113 -19.38 -20.11 -16.74
N SER A 114 -19.16 -20.24 -15.45
CA SER A 114 -18.59 -19.17 -14.62
C SER A 114 -17.65 -19.76 -13.60
N ASN A 115 -16.56 -19.07 -13.28
CA ASN A 115 -15.63 -19.48 -12.25
C ASN A 115 -14.93 -18.26 -11.65
N ILE A 116 -14.45 -18.41 -10.43
CA ILE A 116 -13.58 -17.46 -9.75
C ILE A 116 -12.34 -18.24 -9.31
N GLU A 117 -11.22 -17.94 -9.94
CA GLU A 117 -9.91 -18.52 -9.64
C GLU A 117 -9.18 -17.57 -8.70
N VAL A 118 -8.67 -18.09 -7.57
CA VAL A 118 -7.89 -17.29 -6.62
C VAL A 118 -6.57 -17.96 -6.33
N VAL A 119 -5.51 -17.18 -6.32
CA VAL A 119 -4.23 -17.53 -5.71
C VAL A 119 -3.88 -16.48 -4.66
N SER A 120 -3.39 -16.90 -3.50
CA SER A 120 -2.93 -16.00 -2.45
C SER A 120 -1.76 -16.68 -1.73
N GLY A 121 -0.58 -16.11 -1.91
CA GLY A 121 0.64 -16.76 -1.49
C GLY A 121 0.81 -18.13 -2.15
N LEU A 122 0.95 -19.17 -1.36
CA LEU A 122 1.08 -20.57 -1.81
C LEU A 122 -0.23 -21.35 -1.71
N TYR A 123 -1.38 -20.66 -1.66
CA TYR A 123 -2.70 -21.26 -1.66
C TYR A 123 -3.42 -20.94 -2.95
N ALA A 124 -4.16 -21.91 -3.49
CA ALA A 124 -5.08 -21.69 -4.60
C ALA A 124 -6.43 -22.35 -4.32
N TRP A 125 -7.51 -21.66 -4.70
CA TRP A 125 -8.86 -22.18 -4.57
C TRP A 125 -9.77 -21.59 -5.65
N ASN A 126 -10.90 -22.23 -5.88
CA ASN A 126 -11.98 -21.67 -6.65
C ASN A 126 -13.12 -21.21 -5.74
N GLU A 127 -13.78 -20.13 -6.11
CA GLU A 127 -14.96 -19.61 -5.40
C GLU A 127 -16.19 -19.70 -6.29
N ASP A 128 -17.34 -19.99 -5.71
CA ASP A 128 -18.64 -19.87 -6.39
C ASP A 128 -19.24 -18.46 -6.21
N THR A 129 -18.77 -17.74 -5.22
CA THR A 129 -19.15 -16.36 -4.89
C THR A 129 -17.89 -15.61 -4.47
N PRO A 130 -17.67 -14.33 -4.89
CA PRO A 130 -16.50 -13.58 -4.51
C PRO A 130 -16.34 -13.51 -2.98
N GLY A 131 -15.18 -13.98 -2.47
CA GLY A 131 -14.92 -14.03 -1.05
C GLY A 131 -15.70 -15.08 -0.27
N ALA A 132 -16.07 -16.18 -0.92
CA ALA A 132 -16.74 -17.31 -0.27
C ALA A 132 -16.06 -17.71 1.03
N GLU A 133 -16.82 -17.98 2.08
CA GLU A 133 -16.41 -18.33 3.44
C GLU A 133 -15.68 -17.21 4.21
N ILE A 134 -15.48 -16.05 3.63
CA ILE A 134 -14.82 -14.91 4.28
C ILE A 134 -15.84 -13.98 4.92
N GLY A 135 -15.63 -13.63 6.20
CA GLY A 135 -16.46 -12.65 6.91
C GLY A 135 -17.96 -13.00 6.96
N GLY A 136 -18.29 -14.29 6.95
CA GLY A 136 -19.67 -14.77 6.95
C GLY A 136 -20.32 -14.80 5.56
N THR A 137 -19.58 -14.54 4.48
CA THR A 137 -20.07 -14.66 3.10
C THR A 137 -20.47 -16.09 2.81
N LYS A 138 -21.69 -16.26 2.30
CA LYS A 138 -22.18 -17.55 1.82
C LYS A 138 -21.41 -17.96 0.56
N GLY A 139 -21.37 -19.24 0.29
CA GLY A 139 -20.66 -19.81 -0.85
C GLY A 139 -19.62 -20.83 -0.39
N LYS A 140 -18.89 -21.39 -1.36
CA LYS A 140 -17.87 -22.40 -1.13
C LYS A 140 -16.55 -21.99 -1.74
N ALA A 141 -15.48 -22.13 -0.94
CA ALA A 141 -14.10 -22.08 -1.39
C ALA A 141 -13.57 -23.50 -1.56
N ILE A 142 -13.25 -23.89 -2.79
CA ILE A 142 -12.80 -25.23 -3.14
C ILE A 142 -11.29 -25.19 -3.30
N ALA A 143 -10.57 -25.80 -2.34
CA ALA A 143 -9.11 -25.91 -2.38
C ALA A 143 -8.64 -26.60 -3.66
N MET A 144 -7.62 -26.07 -4.30
CA MET A 144 -7.05 -26.60 -5.53
C MET A 144 -5.72 -27.31 -5.28
N PRO A 145 -5.35 -28.30 -6.11
CA PRO A 145 -4.09 -29.01 -5.97
C PRO A 145 -2.87 -28.09 -6.21
N ALA A 146 -1.69 -28.55 -5.78
CA ALA A 146 -0.43 -27.82 -5.92
C ALA A 146 -0.14 -27.35 -7.36
N ALA A 147 -0.47 -28.18 -8.36
CA ALA A 147 -0.32 -27.81 -9.77
C ALA A 147 -1.11 -26.54 -10.15
N ALA A 148 -2.29 -26.34 -9.57
CA ALA A 148 -3.05 -25.11 -9.80
C ALA A 148 -2.43 -23.89 -9.09
N VAL A 149 -1.78 -24.08 -7.94
CA VAL A 149 -0.98 -23.01 -7.30
C VAL A 149 0.15 -22.59 -8.24
N GLU A 150 0.91 -23.55 -8.76
CA GLU A 150 2.03 -23.29 -9.66
C GLU A 150 1.57 -22.61 -10.95
N GLU A 151 0.52 -23.12 -11.60
CA GLU A 151 -0.06 -22.53 -12.81
C GLU A 151 -0.48 -21.07 -12.58
N ARG A 152 -1.18 -20.79 -11.46
CA ARG A 152 -1.65 -19.42 -11.15
C ARG A 152 -0.50 -18.49 -10.79
N LEU A 153 0.54 -18.96 -10.09
CA LEU A 153 1.75 -18.18 -9.83
C LEU A 153 2.55 -17.93 -11.10
N ILE A 154 2.60 -18.87 -12.03
CA ILE A 154 3.22 -18.64 -13.36
C ILE A 154 2.48 -17.51 -14.07
N ARG A 155 1.14 -17.55 -14.13
CA ARG A 155 0.34 -16.49 -14.76
C ARG A 155 0.50 -15.14 -14.04
N PHE A 156 0.54 -15.14 -12.73
CA PHE A 156 0.76 -13.97 -11.91
C PHE A 156 2.11 -13.29 -12.23
N TRP A 157 3.20 -14.07 -12.20
CA TRP A 157 4.55 -13.55 -12.40
C TRP A 157 4.93 -13.34 -13.86
N ALA A 158 4.31 -14.05 -14.80
CA ALA A 158 4.55 -13.84 -16.22
C ALA A 158 3.73 -12.68 -16.81
N SER A 159 2.86 -12.04 -16.02
CA SER A 159 2.08 -10.86 -16.45
C SER A 159 2.99 -9.67 -16.80
N PRO A 160 2.52 -8.69 -17.59
CA PRO A 160 3.37 -7.58 -18.05
C PRO A 160 4.12 -6.85 -16.93
N GLN A 161 3.44 -6.56 -15.82
CA GLN A 161 4.04 -5.93 -14.64
C GLN A 161 4.63 -6.94 -13.65
N GLY A 162 4.15 -8.17 -13.66
CA GLY A 162 4.67 -9.24 -12.80
C GLY A 162 6.08 -9.69 -13.18
N ALA A 163 6.37 -9.78 -14.48
CA ALA A 163 7.64 -10.28 -14.97
C ALA A 163 8.85 -9.42 -14.55
N PRO A 164 8.83 -8.08 -14.69
CA PRO A 164 9.93 -7.26 -14.18
C PRO A 164 10.06 -7.34 -12.65
N LYS A 165 8.93 -7.45 -11.92
CA LYS A 165 8.96 -7.64 -10.46
C LYS A 165 9.60 -8.97 -10.06
N ALA A 166 9.25 -10.05 -10.74
CA ALA A 166 9.86 -11.36 -10.52
C ALA A 166 11.36 -11.35 -10.83
N ALA A 167 11.77 -10.73 -11.94
CA ALA A 167 13.16 -10.60 -12.34
C ALA A 167 13.98 -9.83 -11.30
N VAL A 168 13.46 -8.75 -10.76
CA VAL A 168 14.10 -7.95 -9.71
C VAL A 168 14.10 -8.70 -8.37
N ALA A 169 13.01 -9.31 -7.95
CA ALA A 169 12.92 -10.06 -6.70
C ALA A 169 13.86 -11.27 -6.70
N ALA A 170 14.11 -11.88 -7.85
CA ALA A 170 15.07 -12.96 -7.99
C ALA A 170 16.54 -12.50 -7.92
N THR A 171 16.79 -11.20 -8.05
CA THR A 171 18.14 -10.63 -7.99
C THR A 171 18.56 -10.14 -6.61
N ILE A 172 17.67 -10.13 -5.64
CA ILE A 172 17.95 -9.67 -4.27
C ILE A 172 17.37 -10.63 -3.25
N ASP A 173 18.11 -10.86 -2.16
CA ASP A 173 17.67 -11.69 -1.04
C ASP A 173 16.51 -11.06 -0.22
N THR A 174 16.04 -9.93 -0.66
CA THR A 174 14.97 -9.20 -0.01
C THR A 174 13.82 -9.06 -0.96
N PHE A 175 12.67 -9.57 -0.54
CA PHE A 175 11.43 -9.32 -1.24
C PHE A 175 11.11 -7.84 -1.24
N TRP A 176 10.89 -7.30 -2.48
CA TRP A 176 10.82 -5.89 -2.64
C TRP A 176 9.75 -5.48 -3.64
N LEU A 177 8.55 -5.27 -3.13
CA LEU A 177 7.43 -4.77 -3.89
C LEU A 177 6.94 -3.49 -3.23
N GLY A 178 7.12 -2.37 -3.92
CA GLY A 178 6.64 -1.08 -3.48
C GLY A 178 7.65 -0.21 -2.73
N ALA A 179 8.86 -0.70 -2.39
CA ALA A 179 9.90 0.15 -1.87
C ALA A 179 10.68 0.84 -3.03
N ASN A 180 11.68 1.58 -2.76
CA ASN A 180 12.30 2.50 -3.69
C ASN A 180 13.29 1.81 -4.66
N PRO A 181 12.96 1.70 -5.95
CA PRO A 181 13.90 1.18 -6.94
C PRO A 181 15.17 1.99 -7.11
N GLY A 182 15.18 3.28 -6.77
CA GLY A 182 16.37 4.10 -6.81
C GLY A 182 17.48 3.49 -5.96
N THR A 183 17.18 3.02 -4.75
CA THR A 183 18.14 2.30 -3.92
C THR A 183 18.48 0.93 -4.50
N LEU A 184 17.50 0.23 -5.03
CA LEU A 184 17.71 -1.05 -5.68
C LEU A 184 18.70 -0.90 -6.83
N PHE A 185 18.48 0.09 -7.69
CA PHE A 185 19.32 0.34 -8.85
C PHE A 185 20.64 1.04 -8.49
N ALA A 186 20.72 1.81 -7.40
CA ALA A 186 21.95 2.41 -6.93
C ALA A 186 22.91 1.38 -6.30
N ASP A 187 22.41 0.51 -5.41
CA ASP A 187 23.29 -0.25 -4.50
C ASP A 187 23.24 -1.78 -4.68
N GLY A 188 22.23 -2.35 -5.33
CA GLY A 188 21.89 -3.74 -5.04
C GLY A 188 22.04 -4.74 -6.17
N LEU A 189 21.83 -4.38 -7.41
CA LEU A 189 21.71 -5.35 -8.51
C LEU A 189 23.00 -6.08 -8.88
N ALA A 190 24.15 -5.59 -8.43
CA ALA A 190 25.44 -6.21 -8.72
C ALA A 190 25.70 -7.54 -7.98
N LYS A 191 24.82 -7.94 -7.05
CA LYS A 191 25.14 -9.02 -6.09
C LYS A 191 24.39 -10.32 -6.33
N VAL A 192 23.56 -10.46 -7.37
CA VAL A 192 22.62 -11.59 -7.40
C VAL A 192 22.60 -12.37 -8.72
N GLY A 193 22.79 -13.66 -8.59
CA GLY A 193 23.20 -14.55 -9.65
C GLY A 193 22.11 -15.34 -10.37
N GLN A 194 20.83 -15.13 -10.14
CA GLN A 194 19.78 -15.94 -10.77
C GLN A 194 19.09 -15.29 -11.96
N THR A 195 19.11 -13.95 -12.04
CA THR A 195 18.59 -13.22 -13.19
C THR A 195 19.73 -12.84 -14.11
N SER A 196 19.56 -13.05 -15.39
CA SER A 196 20.55 -12.75 -16.43
C SER A 196 19.91 -12.03 -17.61
N VAL A 197 20.73 -11.34 -18.39
CA VAL A 197 20.31 -10.70 -19.64
C VAL A 197 21.18 -11.22 -20.80
N SER A 198 20.53 -11.49 -21.91
CA SER A 198 21.14 -11.74 -23.22
C SER A 198 20.47 -10.84 -24.27
N TRP A 199 21.01 -10.87 -25.49
CA TRP A 199 20.48 -10.07 -26.59
C TRP A 199 20.25 -11.00 -27.79
N GLU A 200 19.01 -11.06 -28.27
CA GLU A 200 18.61 -11.88 -29.41
C GLU A 200 17.97 -11.00 -30.48
N ALA A 201 18.51 -11.02 -31.70
CA ALA A 201 18.07 -10.17 -32.81
C ALA A 201 17.94 -8.66 -32.44
N GLY A 202 18.82 -8.17 -31.57
CA GLY A 202 18.82 -6.78 -31.11
C GLY A 202 17.83 -6.47 -29.98
N LYS A 203 17.06 -7.44 -29.53
CA LYS A 203 16.13 -7.29 -28.39
C LYS A 203 16.76 -7.80 -27.09
N PRO A 204 16.52 -7.13 -25.96
CA PRO A 204 16.94 -7.67 -24.67
C PRO A 204 16.05 -8.86 -24.28
N VAL A 205 16.70 -9.90 -23.75
CA VAL A 205 16.08 -11.14 -23.27
C VAL A 205 16.52 -11.36 -21.84
N VAL A 206 15.58 -11.34 -20.89
CA VAL A 206 15.84 -11.46 -19.46
C VAL A 206 15.36 -12.82 -18.98
N THR A 207 16.26 -13.58 -18.34
CA THR A 207 15.95 -14.90 -17.79
C THR A 207 15.99 -14.85 -16.26
N PHE A 208 14.95 -15.37 -15.61
CA PHE A 208 14.78 -15.33 -14.15
C PHE A 208 13.92 -16.50 -13.64
N PRO A 209 14.06 -16.95 -12.38
CA PRO A 209 13.20 -17.94 -11.78
C PRO A 209 11.81 -17.37 -11.49
N ILE A 210 10.78 -18.23 -11.48
CA ILE A 210 9.43 -17.86 -11.05
C ILE A 210 9.33 -18.03 -9.53
N PRO A 211 9.08 -16.95 -8.76
CA PRO A 211 8.96 -17.05 -7.31
C PRO A 211 7.81 -17.96 -6.88
N GLY A 212 8.08 -18.87 -5.94
CA GLY A 212 7.10 -19.81 -5.42
C GLY A 212 6.81 -21.01 -6.32
N VAL A 213 7.48 -21.15 -7.47
CA VAL A 213 7.34 -22.30 -8.40
C VAL A 213 8.69 -22.98 -8.62
N PRO A 214 9.02 -24.00 -7.83
CA PRO A 214 10.30 -24.68 -7.93
C PRO A 214 10.58 -25.23 -9.33
N GLY A 215 11.79 -24.99 -9.83
CA GLY A 215 12.22 -25.48 -11.14
C GLY A 215 11.64 -24.73 -12.34
N ALA A 216 10.79 -23.74 -12.14
CA ALA A 216 10.28 -22.89 -13.21
C ALA A 216 11.23 -21.74 -13.53
N THR A 217 11.56 -21.58 -14.81
CA THR A 217 12.39 -20.48 -15.32
C THR A 217 11.63 -19.74 -16.40
N ALA A 218 11.56 -18.43 -16.25
CA ALA A 218 10.98 -17.52 -17.22
C ALA A 218 12.05 -16.88 -18.09
N THR A 219 11.73 -16.67 -19.35
CA THR A 219 12.51 -15.89 -20.31
C THR A 219 11.60 -14.82 -20.92
N ALA A 220 11.86 -13.56 -20.61
CA ALA A 220 11.11 -12.42 -21.10
C ALA A 220 11.86 -11.73 -22.25
N THR A 221 11.22 -11.60 -23.40
CA THR A 221 11.69 -10.78 -24.52
C THR A 221 11.03 -9.41 -24.43
N LEU A 222 11.83 -8.35 -24.56
CA LEU A 222 11.35 -6.97 -24.52
C LEU A 222 11.35 -6.37 -25.91
N ASP A 223 10.41 -5.49 -26.19
CA ASP A 223 10.36 -4.73 -27.43
C ASP A 223 11.39 -3.58 -27.46
N ALA A 224 11.38 -2.79 -28.54
CA ALA A 224 12.27 -1.65 -28.71
C ALA A 224 12.06 -0.52 -27.67
N LYS A 225 10.92 -0.50 -26.98
CA LYS A 225 10.59 0.43 -25.89
C LYS A 225 10.83 -0.17 -24.51
N TYR A 226 11.43 -1.36 -24.46
CA TYR A 226 11.61 -2.15 -23.24
C TYR A 226 10.29 -2.58 -22.56
N MET A 227 9.19 -2.68 -23.32
CA MET A 227 7.96 -3.27 -22.83
C MET A 227 8.00 -4.80 -22.95
N THR A 228 7.28 -5.50 -22.08
CA THR A 228 7.19 -6.96 -22.12
C THR A 228 6.47 -7.40 -23.40
N GLU A 229 7.18 -8.01 -24.33
CA GLU A 229 6.58 -8.52 -25.59
C GLU A 229 6.15 -9.98 -25.46
N ARG A 230 6.97 -10.79 -24.79
CA ARG A 230 6.73 -12.22 -24.65
C ARG A 230 7.41 -12.74 -23.39
N VAL A 231 6.73 -13.62 -22.67
CA VAL A 231 7.31 -14.38 -21.54
C VAL A 231 7.10 -15.87 -21.79
N VAL A 232 8.17 -16.64 -21.80
CA VAL A 232 8.14 -18.09 -21.90
C VAL A 232 8.59 -18.69 -20.60
N VAL A 233 7.74 -19.47 -19.97
CA VAL A 233 8.04 -20.20 -18.73
C VAL A 233 8.22 -21.67 -19.03
N LYS A 234 9.34 -22.23 -18.61
CA LYS A 234 9.64 -23.68 -18.70
C LYS A 234 9.68 -24.28 -17.32
N GLN A 235 8.91 -25.38 -17.13
CA GLN A 235 8.90 -26.17 -15.91
C GLN A 235 8.84 -27.66 -16.28
N GLY A 236 9.93 -28.37 -16.11
CA GLY A 236 10.06 -29.75 -16.60
C GLY A 236 9.86 -29.81 -18.12
N SER A 237 8.89 -30.60 -18.56
CA SER A 237 8.51 -30.73 -19.99
C SER A 237 7.44 -29.72 -20.42
N THR A 238 6.87 -28.95 -19.50
CA THR A 238 5.78 -28.00 -19.79
C THR A 238 6.37 -26.64 -20.21
N THR A 239 5.81 -26.08 -21.26
CA THR A 239 6.11 -24.72 -21.70
C THR A 239 4.83 -23.90 -21.71
N THR A 240 4.81 -22.81 -20.94
CA THR A 240 3.75 -21.81 -20.96
C THR A 240 4.27 -20.53 -21.57
N GLU A 241 3.59 -20.02 -22.56
CA GLU A 241 3.96 -18.79 -23.28
C GLU A 241 2.88 -17.74 -23.13
N PHE A 242 3.30 -16.52 -22.85
CA PHE A 242 2.47 -15.32 -22.83
C PHE A 242 3.00 -14.33 -23.86
N SER A 243 2.14 -13.85 -24.73
CA SER A 243 2.47 -12.81 -25.72
C SER A 243 1.62 -11.58 -25.45
N TYR A 244 2.24 -10.41 -25.50
CA TYR A 244 1.64 -9.12 -25.20
C TYR A 244 1.87 -8.13 -26.32
N SER A 245 0.83 -7.41 -26.72
CA SER A 245 0.92 -6.37 -27.74
C SER A 245 -0.09 -5.23 -27.48
N ASP A 246 -0.05 -4.24 -28.34
CA ASP A 246 -1.00 -3.12 -28.35
C ASP A 246 -1.05 -2.37 -27.01
N TYR A 247 0.13 -2.10 -26.46
CA TYR A 247 0.27 -1.38 -25.19
C TYR A 247 -0.35 0.02 -25.28
N GLN A 248 -1.16 0.33 -24.30
CA GLN A 248 -1.86 1.60 -24.16
C GLN A 248 -1.65 2.16 -22.76
N ASP A 249 -1.66 3.48 -22.64
CA ASP A 249 -1.78 4.17 -21.37
C ASP A 249 -3.27 4.21 -20.98
N TRP A 250 -3.61 3.42 -19.97
CA TRP A 250 -4.98 3.29 -19.48
C TRP A 250 -5.32 4.29 -18.38
N ASN A 251 -4.36 5.12 -17.98
CA ASN A 251 -4.60 6.09 -16.95
C ASN A 251 -5.56 7.18 -17.43
N ASN A 252 -6.32 7.70 -16.48
CA ASN A 252 -7.10 8.90 -16.71
C ASN A 252 -6.17 10.03 -17.23
N PRO A 253 -6.53 10.76 -18.28
CA PRO A 253 -5.72 11.86 -18.83
C PRO A 253 -5.38 12.96 -17.81
N LEU A 254 -6.09 13.01 -16.69
CA LEU A 254 -5.78 13.89 -15.55
C LEU A 254 -4.68 13.32 -14.64
N ASN A 255 -4.33 12.06 -14.79
CA ASN A 255 -3.27 11.40 -14.04
C ASN A 255 -1.93 11.61 -14.77
N LYS A 256 -0.96 12.19 -14.09
CA LYS A 256 0.38 12.41 -14.66
C LYS A 256 1.26 11.16 -14.66
N ILE A 257 0.77 10.06 -14.12
CA ILE A 257 1.48 8.78 -14.06
C ILE A 257 0.99 7.94 -15.22
N GLU A 258 1.87 7.64 -16.15
CA GLU A 258 1.60 6.74 -17.27
C GLU A 258 1.93 5.31 -16.84
N VAL A 259 0.95 4.43 -16.79
CA VAL A 259 1.13 2.99 -16.61
C VAL A 259 0.60 2.28 -17.84
N PHE A 260 1.50 1.59 -18.51
CA PHE A 260 1.16 0.90 -19.76
C PHE A 260 0.71 -0.52 -19.46
N TYR A 261 -0.38 -0.94 -20.06
CA TYR A 261 -0.86 -2.31 -20.04
C TYR A 261 -1.16 -2.80 -21.45
N ALA A 262 -0.95 -4.11 -21.69
CA ALA A 262 -1.16 -4.71 -23.01
C ALA A 262 -2.65 -4.69 -23.40
N GLY A 263 -2.97 -4.18 -24.57
CA GLY A 263 -4.31 -4.26 -25.15
C GLY A 263 -4.66 -5.67 -25.63
N LYS A 264 -3.65 -6.49 -25.92
CA LYS A 264 -3.79 -7.88 -26.36
C LYS A 264 -2.91 -8.80 -25.51
N LEU A 265 -3.49 -9.91 -25.06
CA LEU A 265 -2.81 -10.98 -24.31
C LEU A 265 -3.17 -12.32 -24.93
N VAL A 266 -2.17 -13.16 -25.20
CA VAL A 266 -2.37 -14.55 -25.65
C VAL A 266 -1.54 -15.47 -24.78
N GLU A 267 -2.19 -16.43 -24.14
CA GLU A 267 -1.56 -17.50 -23.34
C GLU A 267 -1.61 -18.81 -24.12
N ARG A 268 -0.47 -19.51 -24.18
CA ARG A 268 -0.34 -20.84 -24.81
C ARG A 268 0.27 -21.83 -23.86
N HIS A 269 -0.27 -23.05 -23.85
CA HIS A 269 0.31 -24.19 -23.17
C HIS A 269 0.81 -25.20 -24.21
N ASN A 270 2.09 -25.51 -24.21
CA ASN A 270 2.74 -26.38 -25.19
C ASN A 270 2.34 -26.05 -26.65
N GLY A 271 2.24 -24.76 -26.98
CA GLY A 271 1.86 -24.25 -28.28
C GLY A 271 0.36 -24.07 -28.54
N GLY A 272 -0.51 -24.74 -27.78
CA GLY A 272 -1.97 -24.57 -27.86
C GLY A 272 -2.47 -23.31 -27.16
N VAL A 273 -3.32 -22.51 -27.82
CA VAL A 273 -3.91 -21.31 -27.24
C VAL A 273 -4.92 -21.70 -26.17
N VAL A 274 -4.73 -21.20 -24.93
CA VAL A 274 -5.66 -21.42 -23.82
C VAL A 274 -6.39 -20.15 -23.41
N ARG A 275 -5.82 -18.97 -23.68
CA ARG A 275 -6.48 -17.66 -23.49
C ARG A 275 -6.07 -16.73 -24.64
N ASP A 276 -7.06 -16.02 -25.16
CA ASP A 276 -6.87 -14.96 -26.16
C ASP A 276 -7.76 -13.78 -25.73
N LEU A 277 -7.16 -12.76 -25.12
CA LEU A 277 -7.85 -11.67 -24.48
C LEU A 277 -7.53 -10.33 -25.14
N THR A 278 -8.56 -9.49 -25.23
CA THR A 278 -8.41 -8.06 -25.54
C THR A 278 -8.83 -7.28 -24.30
N THR A 279 -7.93 -6.42 -23.82
CA THR A 279 -8.18 -5.57 -22.65
C THR A 279 -9.15 -4.45 -23.02
N GLU A 280 -10.15 -4.22 -22.18
CA GLU A 280 -11.15 -3.16 -22.36
C GLU A 280 -10.99 -2.05 -21.33
N GLN A 281 -10.49 -2.40 -20.15
CA GLN A 281 -10.25 -1.45 -19.05
C GLN A 281 -9.12 -1.95 -18.16
N THR A 282 -8.32 -1.03 -17.66
CA THR A 282 -7.27 -1.31 -16.67
C THR A 282 -7.24 -0.21 -15.60
N GLU A 283 -7.06 -0.63 -14.36
CA GLU A 283 -6.89 0.22 -13.19
C GLU A 283 -5.59 -0.13 -12.49
N THR A 284 -4.82 0.85 -12.07
CA THR A 284 -3.54 0.65 -11.40
C THR A 284 -3.41 1.48 -10.12
N GLY A 285 -2.65 0.96 -9.18
CA GLY A 285 -2.21 1.68 -7.98
C GLY A 285 -3.22 1.75 -6.85
N ASN A 286 -4.50 1.94 -7.13
CA ASN A 286 -5.54 2.11 -6.09
C ASN A 286 -6.56 0.96 -6.04
N VAL A 287 -6.24 -0.15 -6.63
CA VAL A 287 -7.15 -1.29 -6.63
C VAL A 287 -7.18 -1.92 -5.24
N TYR A 288 -8.37 -2.03 -4.66
CA TYR A 288 -8.54 -2.73 -3.41
C TYR A 288 -8.60 -4.24 -3.65
N VAL A 289 -7.44 -4.90 -3.60
CA VAL A 289 -7.34 -6.35 -3.78
C VAL A 289 -6.88 -7.00 -2.49
N VAL A 290 -7.77 -7.77 -1.90
CA VAL A 290 -7.49 -8.64 -0.75
C VAL A 290 -7.97 -10.05 -1.07
N ALA A 291 -7.21 -11.04 -0.68
CA ALA A 291 -7.55 -12.45 -0.85
C ALA A 291 -7.18 -13.24 0.42
N PRO A 292 -7.89 -12.98 1.54
CA PRO A 292 -7.68 -13.78 2.73
C PRO A 292 -7.99 -15.24 2.43
N VAL A 293 -7.12 -16.14 2.88
CA VAL A 293 -7.28 -17.58 2.61
C VAL A 293 -8.36 -18.15 3.52
N PRO A 294 -9.43 -18.76 2.99
CA PRO A 294 -10.46 -19.42 3.80
C PRO A 294 -9.89 -20.52 4.71
N ALA A 295 -10.48 -20.70 5.89
CA ALA A 295 -10.03 -21.71 6.84
C ALA A 295 -10.10 -23.12 6.26
N SER A 296 -11.13 -23.44 5.49
CA SER A 296 -11.28 -24.71 4.77
C SER A 296 -10.12 -24.99 3.81
N VAL A 297 -9.69 -23.95 3.07
CA VAL A 297 -8.57 -24.01 2.13
C VAL A 297 -7.24 -24.20 2.87
N ARG A 298 -7.02 -23.46 3.98
CA ARG A 298 -5.83 -23.64 4.83
C ARG A 298 -5.73 -25.07 5.37
N ALA A 299 -6.83 -25.65 5.78
CA ALA A 299 -6.88 -27.01 6.31
C ALA A 299 -6.61 -28.08 5.23
N ALA A 300 -7.03 -27.82 3.98
CA ALA A 300 -6.91 -28.77 2.89
C ALA A 300 -5.53 -28.77 2.21
N ILE A 301 -4.82 -27.63 2.19
CA ILE A 301 -3.56 -27.48 1.46
C ILE A 301 -2.37 -27.55 2.43
N LYS A 302 -1.50 -28.55 2.23
CA LYS A 302 -0.16 -28.56 2.84
C LYS A 302 0.77 -27.72 1.99
N VAL A 303 1.15 -26.55 2.50
CA VAL A 303 2.08 -25.65 1.81
C VAL A 303 3.47 -26.29 1.78
N SER A 304 4.02 -26.42 0.57
CA SER A 304 5.42 -26.77 0.34
C SER A 304 6.06 -25.65 -0.47
N GLY A 305 7.19 -25.13 -0.02
CA GLY A 305 7.90 -24.02 -0.68
C GLY A 305 7.88 -22.75 0.15
N GLN A 306 8.58 -21.75 -0.35
CA GLN A 306 8.75 -20.46 0.30
C GLN A 306 8.61 -19.35 -0.73
N LEU A 307 7.75 -18.37 -0.44
CA LEU A 307 7.70 -17.13 -1.20
C LEU A 307 8.80 -16.20 -0.70
N PRO A 308 9.24 -15.28 -1.56
CA PRO A 308 10.07 -14.18 -1.12
C PRO A 308 9.40 -13.47 0.07
N GLN A 309 10.13 -13.32 1.15
CA GLN A 309 9.65 -12.58 2.32
C GLN A 309 10.32 -11.21 2.37
N GLY A 310 9.55 -10.20 2.72
CA GLY A 310 10.09 -8.88 3.03
C GLY A 310 11.09 -8.98 4.19
N VAL A 311 12.12 -8.14 4.16
CA VAL A 311 13.05 -8.04 5.28
C VAL A 311 12.32 -7.41 6.46
N ILE A 312 12.08 -8.22 7.47
CA ILE A 312 11.71 -7.72 8.78
C ILE A 312 13.01 -7.27 9.45
N ALA A 313 13.23 -5.98 9.55
CA ALA A 313 14.36 -5.47 10.28
C ALA A 313 14.21 -5.85 11.77
N LYS A 314 15.29 -6.35 12.39
CA LYS A 314 15.28 -6.59 13.83
C LYS A 314 15.01 -5.28 14.56
N ALA A 315 14.21 -5.34 15.62
CA ALA A 315 13.97 -4.21 16.50
C ALA A 315 15.27 -3.55 16.90
N ASP A 316 15.30 -2.23 16.88
CA ASP A 316 16.39 -1.48 17.46
C ASP A 316 16.37 -1.73 18.98
N PRO A 317 17.38 -2.42 19.56
CA PRO A 317 17.45 -2.64 21.01
C PRO A 317 17.66 -1.33 21.79
N ALA A 318 17.91 -0.22 21.13
CA ALA A 318 18.07 1.11 21.69
C ALA A 318 16.74 1.87 21.89
N ILE A 319 15.63 1.21 22.10
CA ILE A 319 14.53 1.82 22.85
C ILE A 319 15.13 2.06 24.25
N ASN A 320 15.40 3.33 24.53
CA ASN A 320 16.32 3.77 25.54
C ASN A 320 15.96 3.25 26.94
N LYS A 321 16.45 2.08 27.30
CA LYS A 321 16.30 1.51 28.65
C LYS A 321 17.11 2.28 29.72
N SER A 322 17.97 3.22 29.30
CA SER A 322 18.87 3.96 30.18
C SER A 322 18.25 5.21 30.79
N THR A 323 17.17 5.76 30.21
CA THR A 323 16.50 6.94 30.78
C THR A 323 15.36 6.49 31.69
N PRO A 324 15.38 6.85 32.98
CA PRO A 324 14.27 6.53 33.87
C PRO A 324 12.96 7.14 33.37
N THR A 325 11.88 6.37 33.44
CA THR A 325 10.56 6.87 33.10
C THR A 325 10.03 7.72 34.26
N PRO A 326 9.76 9.02 34.06
CA PRO A 326 9.13 9.84 35.08
C PRO A 326 7.78 9.29 35.49
N ARG A 327 7.40 9.52 36.73
CA ARG A 327 6.12 9.05 37.27
C ARG A 327 5.29 10.22 37.83
N LEU A 328 3.98 10.10 37.65
CA LEU A 328 2.98 10.92 38.33
C LEU A 328 2.12 9.98 39.17
N GLY A 329 2.31 10.04 40.48
CA GLY A 329 1.68 9.07 41.40
C GLY A 329 2.11 7.62 41.12
N ALA A 330 1.13 6.75 40.94
CA ALA A 330 1.37 5.32 40.69
C ALA A 330 1.73 4.98 39.24
N HIS A 331 1.56 5.90 38.30
CA HIS A 331 1.67 5.63 36.87
C HIS A 331 2.80 6.42 36.19
N PRO A 332 3.27 6.02 35.02
CA PRO A 332 4.15 6.86 34.21
C PRO A 332 3.52 8.22 33.94
N ASP A 333 4.33 9.26 34.03
CA ASP A 333 3.91 10.60 33.65
C ASP A 333 3.95 10.75 32.13
N LEU A 334 2.80 10.85 31.47
CA LEU A 334 2.69 11.04 30.02
C LEU A 334 2.71 12.53 29.63
N THR A 335 2.69 13.44 30.61
CA THR A 335 2.62 14.89 30.35
C THR A 335 3.79 15.37 29.51
N GLY A 336 3.49 16.16 28.51
CA GLY A 336 4.51 16.80 27.68
C GLY A 336 4.13 16.91 26.22
N ASN A 337 5.07 17.46 25.46
CA ASN A 337 4.97 17.55 24.01
C ASN A 337 5.62 16.32 23.39
N TRP A 338 4.99 15.75 22.41
CA TRP A 338 5.44 14.54 21.72
C TRP A 338 5.61 14.80 20.23
N THR A 339 6.69 14.33 19.67
CA THR A 339 6.99 14.46 18.25
C THR A 339 6.96 13.08 17.63
N TYR A 340 6.12 12.93 16.62
CA TYR A 340 6.15 11.76 15.75
C TYR A 340 6.47 12.19 14.32
N SER A 341 7.15 11.34 13.64
CA SER A 341 7.62 11.64 12.31
C SER A 341 6.53 11.48 11.25
N ASP A 342 5.49 10.69 11.54
CA ASP A 342 4.42 10.38 10.61
C ASP A 342 3.09 10.17 11.33
N TRP A 343 2.01 10.59 10.71
CA TRP A 343 0.65 10.32 11.17
C TRP A 343 0.22 8.93 10.73
N ILE A 344 -0.77 8.35 11.43
CA ILE A 344 -1.49 7.22 10.88
C ILE A 344 -2.08 7.59 9.51
N GLY A 345 -2.58 8.80 9.36
CA GLY A 345 -3.01 9.35 8.07
C GLY A 345 -1.96 9.28 6.97
N ASN A 346 -0.68 9.48 7.25
CA ASN A 346 0.39 9.34 6.26
C ASN A 346 0.66 7.89 5.86
N TYR A 347 0.49 6.95 6.78
CA TYR A 347 0.53 5.54 6.46
C TYR A 347 -0.53 5.16 5.42
N MET A 348 -1.68 5.78 5.52
CA MET A 348 -2.83 5.45 4.71
C MET A 348 -2.96 6.33 3.47
N THR A 349 -2.14 7.38 3.36
CA THR A 349 -2.29 8.36 2.29
C THR A 349 -1.28 8.24 1.17
N GLY A 350 -0.18 7.51 1.38
CA GLY A 350 0.93 7.50 0.42
C GLY A 350 1.51 8.89 0.12
N GLY A 351 1.04 9.93 0.83
CA GLY A 351 1.31 11.33 0.54
C GLY A 351 2.14 12.06 1.59
N GLY A 352 2.72 11.35 2.55
CA GLY A 352 3.70 11.95 3.44
C GLY A 352 4.90 12.45 2.64
N ARG A 353 5.53 13.54 3.07
CA ARG A 353 6.81 13.97 2.51
C ARG A 353 7.72 12.76 2.46
N ARG A 354 8.07 12.41 1.25
CA ARG A 354 8.86 11.26 0.88
C ARG A 354 10.13 11.23 1.71
N ARG A 355 10.23 10.25 2.57
CA ARG A 355 11.50 9.94 3.19
C ARG A 355 12.27 9.08 2.23
N GLY A 356 13.54 9.35 2.14
CA GLY A 356 14.43 8.56 1.30
C GLY A 356 14.34 7.06 1.63
N PRO A 357 14.73 6.21 0.69
CA PRO A 357 14.52 4.77 0.67
C PRO A 357 15.13 3.97 1.82
N THR A 358 15.96 4.59 2.62
CA THR A 358 16.78 3.93 3.64
C THR A 358 16.36 4.25 5.06
N GLN A 359 15.31 5.03 5.26
CA GLN A 359 14.83 5.23 6.63
C GLN A 359 14.01 4.02 7.05
N LYS A 360 14.63 3.17 7.86
CA LYS A 360 13.92 2.17 8.66
C LYS A 360 12.78 2.89 9.35
N SER A 361 11.57 2.38 9.19
CA SER A 361 10.42 2.96 9.86
C SER A 361 10.65 2.90 11.37
N ASP A 362 10.28 3.96 12.08
CA ASP A 362 10.25 3.97 13.54
C ASP A 362 9.06 3.14 14.08
N VAL A 363 8.53 2.25 13.27
CA VAL A 363 7.38 1.42 13.58
C VAL A 363 7.85 0.08 14.09
N THR A 364 7.42 -0.27 15.28
CA THR A 364 7.71 -1.55 15.91
C THR A 364 6.40 -2.27 16.22
N ARG A 365 6.38 -3.59 16.11
CA ARG A 365 5.30 -4.42 16.60
C ARG A 365 5.51 -4.83 18.06
N GLN A 366 4.46 -5.32 18.72
CA GLN A 366 4.52 -5.85 20.09
C GLN A 366 5.55 -6.99 20.26
N ASP A 367 5.90 -7.68 19.18
CA ASP A 367 6.94 -8.69 19.14
C ASP A 367 8.37 -8.13 19.02
N ASN A 368 8.55 -6.82 19.16
CA ASN A 368 9.82 -6.11 19.02
C ASN A 368 10.47 -6.23 17.62
N GLN A 369 9.71 -6.47 16.59
CA GLN A 369 10.21 -6.43 15.22
C GLN A 369 9.98 -5.05 14.60
N THR A 370 10.99 -4.53 13.90
CA THR A 370 10.86 -3.32 13.10
C THR A 370 10.42 -3.71 11.70
N TYR A 371 9.35 -3.10 11.22
CA TYR A 371 8.81 -3.38 9.89
C TYR A 371 9.30 -2.33 8.90
N ASP A 372 9.53 -2.77 7.68
CA ASP A 372 9.62 -1.86 6.56
C ASP A 372 8.26 -1.18 6.39
N PHE A 373 8.26 0.11 6.63
CA PHE A 373 7.07 0.94 6.60
C PHE A 373 6.31 0.85 5.27
N GLU A 374 7.03 0.90 4.17
CA GLU A 374 6.42 0.89 2.84
C GLU A 374 5.75 -0.46 2.56
N LEU A 375 6.32 -1.56 3.06
CA LEU A 375 5.78 -2.90 2.87
C LEU A 375 4.51 -3.14 3.71
N TYR A 376 4.46 -2.62 4.93
CA TYR A 376 3.35 -2.84 5.86
C TYR A 376 2.42 -1.63 5.99
N SER A 377 2.70 -0.57 5.26
CA SER A 377 1.83 0.60 5.26
C SER A 377 0.46 0.23 4.70
N PRO A 378 -0.62 0.58 5.37
CA PRO A 378 -1.97 0.46 4.82
C PRO A 378 -2.22 1.57 3.79
N SER A 379 -1.29 1.74 2.85
CA SER A 379 -1.44 2.72 1.80
C SER A 379 -2.43 2.24 0.75
N ARG A 380 -3.03 3.16 0.03
CA ARG A 380 -3.86 2.86 -1.13
C ARG A 380 -3.11 2.11 -2.25
N PHE A 381 -1.80 2.05 -2.19
CA PHE A 381 -0.95 1.34 -3.13
C PHE A 381 -0.78 -0.16 -2.83
N GLY A 382 -1.61 -0.72 -1.97
CA GLY A 382 -1.64 -2.17 -1.78
C GLY A 382 -0.89 -2.71 -0.57
N GLY A 383 -0.50 -1.86 0.38
CA GLY A 383 0.21 -2.28 1.58
C GLY A 383 -0.42 -3.48 2.30
N LEU A 384 0.41 -4.34 2.87
CA LEU A 384 -0.03 -5.53 3.61
C LEU A 384 -0.80 -5.18 4.90
N GLY A 385 -0.60 -3.96 5.42
CA GLY A 385 -1.24 -3.48 6.64
C GLY A 385 -2.61 -2.85 6.48
N ARG A 386 -3.26 -2.98 5.30
CA ARG A 386 -4.59 -2.40 5.09
C ARG A 386 -5.67 -3.17 5.83
N PRO A 387 -6.77 -2.49 6.23
CA PRO A 387 -7.91 -3.18 6.82
C PRO A 387 -8.53 -4.16 5.81
N VAL A 388 -8.91 -5.34 6.29
CA VAL A 388 -9.52 -6.39 5.46
C VAL A 388 -11.03 -6.30 5.58
N TYR A 389 -11.66 -5.72 4.57
CA TYR A 389 -13.11 -5.59 4.52
C TYR A 389 -13.79 -6.89 4.12
N LYS A 390 -15.03 -7.05 4.59
CA LYS A 390 -15.91 -8.13 4.14
C LYS A 390 -16.20 -7.99 2.64
N PRO A 391 -16.41 -9.10 1.93
CA PRO A 391 -16.53 -9.11 0.48
C PRO A 391 -17.57 -8.16 -0.10
N GLN A 392 -18.70 -7.95 0.59
CA GLN A 392 -19.75 -7.03 0.13
C GLN A 392 -19.32 -5.56 0.10
N HIS A 393 -18.19 -5.21 0.72
CA HIS A 393 -17.68 -3.85 0.78
C HIS A 393 -16.49 -3.58 -0.15
N TRP A 394 -15.94 -4.59 -0.83
CA TRP A 394 -14.74 -4.43 -1.65
C TRP A 394 -14.90 -3.39 -2.76
N ASP A 395 -16.00 -3.47 -3.51
CA ASP A 395 -16.28 -2.50 -4.58
C ASP A 395 -16.52 -1.09 -4.01
N LYS A 396 -17.17 -0.95 -2.84
CA LYS A 396 -17.36 0.34 -2.17
C LYS A 396 -16.02 0.98 -1.79
N VAL A 397 -15.11 0.22 -1.14
CA VAL A 397 -13.78 0.73 -0.78
C VAL A 397 -13.02 1.19 -2.01
N GLN A 398 -13.03 0.41 -3.08
CA GLN A 398 -12.37 0.77 -4.33
C GLN A 398 -12.97 2.03 -4.96
N GLN A 399 -14.28 2.15 -5.02
CA GLN A 399 -14.99 3.29 -5.62
C GLN A 399 -14.75 4.60 -4.87
N LEU A 400 -14.66 4.56 -3.54
CA LEU A 400 -14.48 5.74 -2.71
C LEU A 400 -13.15 6.46 -2.97
N ASP A 401 -12.12 5.75 -3.43
CA ASP A 401 -10.79 6.34 -3.65
C ASP A 401 -10.16 5.98 -5.01
N MET A 402 -10.91 5.38 -5.94
CA MET A 402 -10.34 4.88 -7.19
C MET A 402 -9.69 5.96 -8.05
N TRP A 403 -10.36 7.10 -8.20
CA TRP A 403 -9.92 8.18 -9.09
C TRP A 403 -9.67 9.52 -8.41
N THR A 404 -10.16 9.70 -7.19
CA THR A 404 -10.16 10.97 -6.51
C THR A 404 -10.31 10.79 -5.02
N ASN A 405 -9.75 11.68 -4.26
CA ASN A 405 -9.96 11.77 -2.82
C ASN A 405 -11.14 12.69 -2.44
N LYS A 406 -11.95 13.13 -3.41
CA LYS A 406 -13.08 14.04 -3.17
C LYS A 406 -14.11 13.51 -2.16
N TYR A 407 -14.20 12.20 -2.03
CA TYR A 407 -15.10 11.56 -1.08
C TYR A 407 -14.49 11.40 0.32
N ASP A 408 -13.20 11.73 0.48
CA ASP A 408 -12.57 11.74 1.79
C ASP A 408 -13.19 12.85 2.66
N PRO A 409 -13.77 12.53 3.83
CA PRO A 409 -14.45 13.52 4.68
C PRO A 409 -13.57 14.72 5.05
N VAL A 410 -12.27 14.53 5.15
CA VAL A 410 -11.30 15.60 5.41
C VAL A 410 -11.36 16.71 4.34
N MET A 411 -11.69 16.37 3.10
CA MET A 411 -11.83 17.34 2.01
C MET A 411 -13.06 18.23 2.17
N THR A 412 -13.98 17.88 3.06
CA THR A 412 -15.16 18.66 3.43
C THR A 412 -15.05 19.23 4.84
N CYS A 413 -13.82 19.41 5.33
CA CYS A 413 -13.54 19.96 6.66
C CYS A 413 -14.05 19.14 7.84
N GLN A 414 -14.30 17.86 7.63
CA GLN A 414 -14.62 16.96 8.74
C GLN A 414 -13.34 16.61 9.53
N PRO A 415 -13.44 16.39 10.84
CA PRO A 415 -12.36 15.87 11.65
C PRO A 415 -11.77 14.57 11.08
N LEU A 416 -10.50 14.31 11.36
CA LEU A 416 -9.86 13.06 10.95
C LEU A 416 -10.48 11.85 11.64
N GLY A 417 -10.90 12.02 12.89
CA GLY A 417 -11.39 10.92 13.71
C GLY A 417 -10.28 9.98 14.22
N VAL A 418 -10.65 9.09 15.13
CA VAL A 418 -9.75 8.05 15.68
C VAL A 418 -9.91 6.77 14.86
N PRO A 419 -8.81 6.07 14.50
CA PRO A 419 -7.42 6.30 14.88
C PRO A 419 -6.63 7.17 13.89
N ARG A 420 -7.27 7.71 12.87
CA ARG A 420 -6.61 8.45 11.78
C ARG A 420 -5.87 9.69 12.28
N GLU A 421 -6.37 10.32 13.36
CA GLU A 421 -5.71 11.45 14.03
C GLU A 421 -4.30 11.07 14.54
N GLY A 422 -4.10 9.83 14.90
CA GLY A 422 -2.83 9.33 15.42
C GLY A 422 -2.58 9.69 16.89
N PRO A 423 -1.35 9.55 17.37
CA PRO A 423 -1.00 9.89 18.73
C PRO A 423 -1.02 11.41 18.94
N PRO A 424 -1.41 11.90 20.15
CA PRO A 424 -1.52 13.32 20.43
C PRO A 424 -0.15 14.00 20.41
N ARG A 425 -0.14 15.29 20.03
CA ARG A 425 1.06 16.15 20.08
C ARG A 425 1.37 16.63 21.48
N ARG A 426 0.33 16.84 22.28
CA ARG A 426 0.48 17.24 23.68
C ARG A 426 -0.43 16.38 24.55
N ILE A 427 0.12 15.93 25.66
CA ILE A 427 -0.58 15.19 26.69
C ILE A 427 -0.53 15.99 27.98
N ILE A 428 -1.66 16.14 28.65
CA ILE A 428 -1.78 16.67 30.01
C ILE A 428 -2.43 15.56 30.85
N GLN A 429 -1.72 15.09 31.84
CA GLN A 429 -2.19 14.04 32.73
C GLN A 429 -2.53 14.66 34.09
N THR A 430 -3.71 14.30 34.61
CA THR A 430 -4.17 14.64 35.95
C THR A 430 -4.43 13.35 36.74
N ASP A 431 -4.89 13.47 37.97
CA ASP A 431 -5.25 12.31 38.82
C ASP A 431 -6.49 11.56 38.29
N LYS A 432 -7.33 12.20 37.50
CA LYS A 432 -8.63 11.66 37.07
C LYS A 432 -8.79 11.56 35.57
N ASP A 433 -8.05 12.36 34.83
CA ASP A 433 -8.21 12.49 33.38
C ASP A 433 -6.85 12.56 32.70
N VAL A 434 -6.82 12.12 31.46
CA VAL A 434 -5.75 12.40 30.52
C VAL A 434 -6.32 13.20 29.37
N ILE A 435 -5.72 14.36 29.09
CA ILE A 435 -6.16 15.27 28.03
C ILE A 435 -5.19 15.14 26.87
N PHE A 436 -5.71 14.73 25.73
CA PHE A 436 -4.99 14.67 24.48
C PHE A 436 -5.30 15.90 23.65
N ILE A 437 -4.28 16.54 23.13
CA ILE A 437 -4.40 17.68 22.25
C ILE A 437 -3.71 17.33 20.93
N TYR A 438 -4.46 17.41 19.86
CA TYR A 438 -4.02 17.18 18.51
C TYR A 438 -3.79 18.52 17.85
N THR A 439 -2.68 18.68 17.19
CA THR A 439 -2.41 19.88 16.40
C THR A 439 -2.62 19.55 14.95
N GLY A 440 -3.34 20.40 14.26
CA GLY A 440 -3.58 20.26 12.84
C GLY A 440 -2.29 19.97 12.08
N GLY A 441 -2.34 18.97 11.23
CA GLY A 441 -1.19 18.61 10.43
C GLY A 441 -1.09 19.41 9.15
N ASP A 442 0.08 19.35 8.54
CA ASP A 442 0.44 20.09 7.31
C ASP A 442 -0.42 19.80 6.07
N ALA A 443 -1.35 18.88 6.16
CA ALA A 443 -2.16 18.41 5.02
C ALA A 443 -3.68 18.66 5.17
N GLY A 444 -4.08 19.58 6.04
CA GLY A 444 -5.48 20.01 6.12
C GLY A 444 -6.39 19.09 6.93
N GLY A 445 -5.85 18.26 7.79
CA GLY A 445 -6.63 17.47 8.73
C GLY A 445 -6.09 17.64 10.14
N GLY A 446 -6.95 17.64 11.14
CA GLY A 446 -6.61 17.89 12.53
C GLY A 446 -6.66 19.39 12.86
N TYR A 447 -7.81 19.85 13.24
CA TYR A 447 -8.10 21.26 13.46
C TYR A 447 -8.00 21.64 14.94
N GLY A 448 -6.96 21.17 15.64
CA GLY A 448 -6.80 21.49 17.06
C GLY A 448 -7.82 20.76 17.93
N GLU A 449 -8.18 19.55 17.57
CA GLU A 449 -9.08 18.70 18.33
C GLU A 449 -8.44 18.27 19.65
N TYR A 450 -9.28 17.97 20.62
CA TYR A 450 -8.84 17.45 21.91
C TYR A 450 -9.77 16.35 22.41
N ARG A 451 -9.24 15.49 23.24
CA ARG A 451 -10.01 14.45 23.96
C ARG A 451 -9.75 14.59 25.46
N ILE A 452 -10.80 14.68 26.24
CA ILE A 452 -10.72 14.56 27.70
C ILE A 452 -11.12 13.14 28.05
N ILE A 453 -10.18 12.38 28.55
CA ILE A 453 -10.29 10.93 28.73
C ILE A 453 -10.28 10.63 30.22
N PRO A 454 -11.43 10.26 30.81
CA PRO A 454 -11.49 9.90 32.20
C PRO A 454 -10.74 8.59 32.48
N THR A 455 -9.94 8.58 33.54
CA THR A 455 -9.17 7.41 34.01
C THR A 455 -9.57 6.97 35.44
N ASP A 456 -10.74 7.40 35.88
CA ASP A 456 -11.29 7.15 37.21
C ASP A 456 -12.04 5.81 37.34
N GLY A 457 -12.00 4.98 36.31
CA GLY A 457 -12.64 3.67 36.28
C GLY A 457 -14.12 3.68 35.88
N ARG A 458 -14.65 4.84 35.42
CA ARG A 458 -16.01 4.89 34.88
C ARG A 458 -16.10 4.06 33.59
N LYS A 459 -17.33 3.67 33.28
CA LYS A 459 -17.67 2.99 32.02
C LYS A 459 -18.13 4.00 30.99
N HIS A 460 -18.23 3.54 29.74
CA HIS A 460 -18.86 4.29 28.65
C HIS A 460 -20.25 4.79 29.06
N THR A 461 -20.61 5.93 28.47
CA THR A 461 -21.94 6.50 28.71
C THR A 461 -23.04 5.52 28.34
N LYS A 462 -24.13 5.53 29.15
CA LYS A 462 -25.37 4.82 28.85
C LYS A 462 -26.48 5.78 28.53
N ASP A 463 -26.15 7.04 28.33
CA ASP A 463 -27.12 8.05 27.98
C ASP A 463 -27.78 7.67 26.63
N PRO A 464 -29.10 7.45 26.60
CA PRO A 464 -29.77 7.12 25.35
C PRO A 464 -29.78 8.30 24.35
N ASP A 465 -29.53 9.51 24.84
CA ASP A 465 -29.45 10.72 24.00
C ASP A 465 -28.00 11.03 23.55
N PHE A 466 -27.04 10.12 23.83
CA PHE A 466 -25.66 10.27 23.37
C PHE A 466 -25.60 10.25 21.85
N GLU A 467 -25.19 11.35 21.28
CA GLU A 467 -24.91 11.45 19.84
C GLU A 467 -23.52 10.90 19.51
N TYR A 468 -23.41 10.08 18.47
CA TYR A 468 -22.13 9.60 17.98
C TYR A 468 -21.25 10.75 17.50
N THR A 469 -19.99 10.71 17.89
CA THR A 469 -19.02 11.79 17.62
C THR A 469 -17.87 11.33 16.75
N TYR A 470 -17.10 12.27 16.24
CA TYR A 470 -15.92 11.98 15.43
C TYR A 470 -14.80 11.30 16.23
N LEU A 471 -14.71 11.59 17.52
CA LEU A 471 -13.65 11.09 18.41
C LEU A 471 -14.14 9.98 19.34
N GLY A 472 -15.42 9.65 19.30
CA GLY A 472 -16.07 8.62 20.11
C GLY A 472 -16.22 8.98 21.59
N ASP A 473 -16.88 8.12 22.33
CA ASP A 473 -16.88 8.07 23.79
C ASP A 473 -15.67 7.23 24.24
N THR A 474 -14.71 7.86 24.91
CA THR A 474 -13.46 7.22 25.31
C THR A 474 -13.33 7.16 26.81
N VAL A 475 -13.03 5.98 27.33
CA VAL A 475 -12.64 5.77 28.74
C VAL A 475 -11.23 5.20 28.81
N GLY A 476 -10.47 5.64 29.81
CA GLY A 476 -9.10 5.21 30.04
C GLY A 476 -8.96 4.32 31.27
N ARG A 477 -8.04 3.41 31.24
CA ARG A 477 -7.59 2.63 32.40
C ARG A 477 -6.10 2.35 32.34
N TRP A 478 -5.51 2.17 33.50
CA TRP A 478 -4.12 1.78 33.60
C TRP A 478 -3.96 0.27 33.74
N GLU A 479 -3.17 -0.34 32.87
CA GLU A 479 -2.74 -1.73 32.96
C GLU A 479 -1.22 -1.76 33.23
N GLY A 480 -0.86 -1.79 34.52
CA GLY A 480 0.53 -1.58 34.94
C GLY A 480 1.02 -0.18 34.52
N ASP A 481 2.03 -0.13 33.67
CA ASP A 481 2.64 1.10 33.17
C ASP A 481 2.09 1.52 31.76
N THR A 482 1.02 0.88 31.30
CA THR A 482 0.37 1.18 30.02
C THR A 482 -0.98 1.84 30.25
N LEU A 483 -1.20 3.01 29.68
CA LEU A 483 -2.51 3.61 29.56
C LEU A 483 -3.26 2.94 28.40
N VAL A 484 -4.41 2.37 28.69
CA VAL A 484 -5.29 1.75 27.69
C VAL A 484 -6.54 2.59 27.55
N LEU A 485 -6.82 3.01 26.33
CA LEU A 485 -8.01 3.74 25.95
C LEU A 485 -8.95 2.81 25.21
N ASP A 486 -10.21 2.88 25.58
CA ASP A 486 -11.30 2.12 25.01
C ASP A 486 -12.32 3.11 24.45
N SER A 487 -12.62 3.06 23.17
CA SER A 487 -13.41 4.07 22.47
C SER A 487 -14.49 3.43 21.61
N VAL A 488 -15.73 3.90 21.79
CA VAL A 488 -16.94 3.47 21.05
C VAL A 488 -17.77 4.70 20.66
N GLY A 489 -18.89 4.52 19.99
CA GLY A 489 -19.83 5.61 19.72
C GLY A 489 -19.32 6.60 18.66
N PHE A 490 -18.69 6.10 17.61
CA PHE A 490 -18.20 6.90 16.51
C PHE A 490 -19.28 7.16 15.47
N THR A 491 -19.32 8.39 14.93
CA THR A 491 -20.05 8.64 13.69
C THR A 491 -19.35 7.96 12.52
N ASP A 492 -20.11 7.49 11.55
CA ASP A 492 -19.57 6.90 10.31
C ASP A 492 -19.08 7.94 9.28
N ALA A 493 -19.08 9.22 9.67
CA ALA A 493 -18.65 10.33 8.83
C ALA A 493 -17.13 10.51 8.72
N THR A 494 -16.32 9.60 9.31
CA THR A 494 -14.87 9.61 9.19
C THR A 494 -14.36 8.37 8.48
N TRP A 495 -13.08 8.40 8.11
CA TRP A 495 -12.40 7.23 7.55
C TRP A 495 -11.23 6.82 8.43
N LEU A 496 -10.94 5.54 8.46
CA LEU A 496 -9.73 4.99 9.09
C LEU A 496 -8.45 5.54 8.47
N GLY A 497 -8.54 5.99 7.21
CA GLY A 497 -7.47 6.62 6.44
C GLY A 497 -7.90 6.97 5.03
N ARG A 498 -7.02 7.61 4.26
CA ARG A 498 -7.24 7.77 2.81
C ARG A 498 -7.33 6.39 2.15
N GLY A 499 -7.98 6.31 1.02
CA GLY A 499 -8.10 5.06 0.28
C GLY A 499 -9.49 4.42 0.42
N GLY A 500 -10.47 5.21 0.84
CA GLY A 500 -11.84 4.73 0.98
C GLY A 500 -12.04 3.83 2.20
N PHE A 501 -11.14 3.87 3.17
CA PHE A 501 -11.19 3.02 4.36
C PHE A 501 -12.23 3.55 5.36
N PHE A 502 -13.49 3.42 5.00
CA PHE A 502 -14.63 3.79 5.84
C PHE A 502 -14.82 2.80 7.01
N HIS A 503 -15.60 3.19 7.99
CA HIS A 503 -16.05 2.33 9.08
C HIS A 503 -17.55 2.49 9.31
N SER A 504 -18.11 1.67 10.17
CA SER A 504 -19.51 1.78 10.62
C SER A 504 -19.62 2.44 11.99
N GLY A 505 -20.84 2.71 12.45
CA GLY A 505 -21.10 3.14 13.82
C GLY A 505 -20.82 2.07 14.88
N GLN A 506 -20.54 0.81 14.47
CA GLN A 506 -20.16 -0.28 15.38
C GLN A 506 -18.65 -0.36 15.62
N MET A 507 -17.90 0.62 15.08
CA MET A 507 -16.46 0.67 15.29
C MET A 507 -16.11 0.77 16.77
N HIS A 508 -15.13 -0.04 17.19
CA HIS A 508 -14.50 -0.04 18.50
C HIS A 508 -13.00 0.12 18.33
N VAL A 509 -12.39 1.04 19.04
CA VAL A 509 -10.95 1.31 18.95
C VAL A 509 -10.31 1.18 20.32
N VAL A 510 -9.26 0.36 20.39
CA VAL A 510 -8.40 0.22 21.56
C VAL A 510 -7.04 0.84 21.25
N GLU A 511 -6.66 1.86 22.00
CA GLU A 511 -5.36 2.52 21.92
C GLU A 511 -4.54 2.21 23.17
N ARG A 512 -3.25 1.97 23.03
CA ARG A 512 -2.35 1.65 24.15
C ARG A 512 -1.12 2.56 24.11
N PHE A 513 -0.84 3.22 25.21
CA PHE A 513 0.28 4.13 25.36
C PHE A 513 1.22 3.64 26.44
N THR A 514 2.44 3.27 26.07
CA THR A 514 3.48 2.80 27.02
C THR A 514 4.68 3.72 26.95
N ARG A 515 4.95 4.45 28.04
CA ARG A 515 6.10 5.33 28.10
C ARG A 515 7.35 4.61 28.60
N GLN A 516 8.46 4.81 27.90
CA GLN A 516 9.81 4.32 28.27
C GLN A 516 10.82 5.47 28.15
N GLY A 517 11.13 6.13 29.27
CA GLY A 517 11.96 7.32 29.28
C GLY A 517 11.34 8.46 28.46
N ASP A 518 12.02 8.86 27.39
CA ASP A 518 11.57 9.89 26.45
C ASP A 518 10.88 9.32 25.20
N VAL A 519 10.54 8.06 25.23
CA VAL A 519 9.80 7.37 24.14
C VAL A 519 8.41 6.98 24.63
N LEU A 520 7.43 7.19 23.79
CA LEU A 520 6.06 6.72 23.96
C LEU A 520 5.74 5.75 22.82
N LEU A 521 5.44 4.51 23.17
CA LEU A 521 4.94 3.50 22.24
C LEU A 521 3.42 3.65 22.13
N TYR A 522 2.92 3.61 20.92
CA TYR A 522 1.49 3.74 20.60
C TYR A 522 1.03 2.57 19.74
N ASP A 523 0.16 1.77 20.30
CA ASP A 523 -0.48 0.62 19.66
C ASP A 523 -1.96 0.90 19.45
N VAL A 524 -2.50 0.43 18.32
CA VAL A 524 -3.90 0.61 17.97
C VAL A 524 -4.48 -0.67 17.40
N THR A 525 -5.65 -1.01 17.87
CA THR A 525 -6.50 -2.06 17.29
C THR A 525 -7.87 -1.47 16.99
N VAL A 526 -8.35 -1.70 15.78
CA VAL A 526 -9.70 -1.33 15.34
C VAL A 526 -10.51 -2.59 15.11
N GLU A 527 -11.63 -2.68 15.75
CA GLU A 527 -12.65 -3.71 15.54
C GLU A 527 -13.87 -3.05 14.91
N ASP A 528 -14.38 -3.62 13.84
CA ASP A 528 -15.63 -3.22 13.24
C ASP A 528 -16.33 -4.45 12.66
N PRO A 529 -17.14 -5.12 13.49
CA PRO A 529 -17.75 -6.40 13.10
C PRO A 529 -18.77 -6.25 11.97
N GLU A 530 -19.21 -5.06 11.63
CA GLU A 530 -20.09 -4.81 10.50
C GLU A 530 -19.33 -4.83 9.18
N VAL A 531 -18.15 -4.23 9.11
CA VAL A 531 -17.44 -4.02 7.85
C VAL A 531 -16.15 -4.81 7.70
N LEU A 532 -15.43 -5.13 8.80
CA LEU A 532 -14.16 -5.83 8.77
C LEU A 532 -14.31 -7.35 8.96
N VAL A 533 -13.43 -8.11 8.32
CA VAL A 533 -13.32 -9.58 8.48
C VAL A 533 -12.67 -9.93 9.81
N GLU A 534 -11.69 -9.16 10.22
CA GLU A 534 -10.87 -9.36 11.41
C GLU A 534 -10.45 -8.01 11.99
N PRO A 535 -10.05 -7.95 13.27
CA PRO A 535 -9.52 -6.72 13.85
C PRO A 535 -8.34 -6.19 13.03
N TRP A 536 -8.36 -4.90 12.76
CA TRP A 536 -7.24 -4.23 12.11
C TRP A 536 -6.22 -3.78 13.15
N VAL A 537 -5.09 -4.45 13.21
CA VAL A 537 -3.99 -4.15 14.14
C VAL A 537 -2.94 -3.35 13.41
N LEU A 538 -2.75 -2.11 13.84
CA LEU A 538 -1.72 -1.23 13.30
C LEU A 538 -0.35 -1.57 13.88
N PRO A 539 0.73 -1.40 13.11
CA PRO A 539 2.07 -1.49 13.65
C PRO A 539 2.31 -0.47 14.76
N THR A 540 2.99 -0.89 15.84
CA THR A 540 3.34 -0.01 16.97
C THR A 540 4.10 1.22 16.50
N ARG A 541 3.67 2.41 16.89
CA ARG A 541 4.38 3.65 16.59
C ARG A 541 5.22 4.10 17.78
N LYS A 542 6.40 4.60 17.44
CA LYS A 542 7.31 5.21 18.38
C LYS A 542 7.23 6.72 18.25
N VAL A 543 6.84 7.40 19.31
CA VAL A 543 6.89 8.86 19.43
C VAL A 543 7.94 9.26 20.46
N THR A 544 8.61 10.36 20.22
CA THR A 544 9.67 10.86 21.11
C THR A 544 9.24 12.15 21.78
N ARG A 545 9.70 12.36 23.00
CA ARG A 545 9.46 13.60 23.70
C ARG A 545 10.10 14.76 22.94
N ASN A 546 9.34 15.84 22.75
CA ASN A 546 9.86 17.06 22.19
C ASN A 546 10.31 18.01 23.33
N PRO A 547 11.59 18.30 23.46
CA PRO A 547 12.09 19.17 24.53
C PRO A 547 11.76 20.65 24.30
N ASN A 548 11.37 21.05 23.08
CA ASN A 548 11.00 22.42 22.80
C ASN A 548 9.65 22.76 23.44
N PRO A 549 9.58 23.70 24.39
CA PRO A 549 8.33 24.08 25.04
C PRO A 549 7.31 24.68 24.03
N ASP A 550 7.79 25.32 22.98
CA ASP A 550 6.97 25.95 21.96
C ASP A 550 6.36 24.96 20.95
N ALA A 551 6.86 23.72 20.95
CA ALA A 551 6.32 22.66 20.10
C ALA A 551 4.87 22.26 20.44
N GLY A 552 4.40 22.68 21.62
CA GLY A 552 3.01 22.49 22.06
C GLY A 552 2.12 23.70 21.84
N LEU A 553 2.61 24.74 21.16
CA LEU A 553 1.75 25.83 20.72
C LEU A 553 0.74 25.27 19.71
N ILE A 554 -0.52 25.40 20.08
CA ILE A 554 -1.63 24.93 19.27
C ILE A 554 -2.01 26.10 18.40
N ALA A 555 -1.89 25.96 17.09
CA ALA A 555 -2.44 26.93 16.18
C ALA A 555 -3.98 26.91 16.32
N GLU A 556 -4.58 28.07 16.29
CA GLU A 556 -6.02 28.18 16.13
C GLU A 556 -6.45 27.39 14.89
N ARG A 557 -7.68 26.88 14.93
CA ARG A 557 -8.27 26.25 13.75
C ARG A 557 -8.21 27.23 12.59
N GLY A 558 -7.43 26.90 11.57
CA GLY A 558 -7.41 27.66 10.33
C GLY A 558 -8.76 27.55 9.62
N ASP A 559 -9.12 28.57 8.85
CA ASP A 559 -10.29 28.50 7.99
C ASP A 559 -10.16 27.32 7.03
N CYS A 560 -11.03 26.35 7.18
CA CYS A 560 -11.14 25.30 6.19
C CYS A 560 -12.07 25.79 5.08
N ALA A 561 -11.51 26.13 3.93
CA ALA A 561 -12.31 26.35 2.74
C ALA A 561 -12.61 24.98 2.11
N VAL A 562 -13.88 24.61 2.06
CA VAL A 562 -14.30 23.45 1.28
C VAL A 562 -13.94 23.75 -0.18
N PRO A 563 -12.98 23.05 -0.78
CA PRO A 563 -12.65 23.25 -2.18
C PRO A 563 -13.88 22.93 -3.02
N GLU A 564 -14.07 23.67 -4.13
CA GLU A 564 -15.06 23.25 -5.12
C GLU A 564 -14.80 21.79 -5.48
N LEU A 565 -15.71 20.90 -5.14
CA LEU A 565 -15.54 19.45 -5.28
C LEU A 565 -15.26 19.02 -6.74
N GLY A 566 -15.64 19.86 -7.72
CA GLY A 566 -15.26 19.68 -9.12
C GLY A 566 -13.76 19.92 -9.40
N ASN A 567 -13.08 20.66 -8.54
CA ASN A 567 -11.65 20.97 -8.60
C ASN A 567 -10.83 20.21 -7.54
N ALA A 568 -11.48 19.58 -6.58
CA ALA A 568 -10.85 18.60 -5.68
C ALA A 568 -10.48 17.36 -6.52
N SER A 569 -9.47 17.59 -7.31
CA SER A 569 -9.23 16.73 -8.44
C SER A 569 -8.54 15.45 -8.01
N SER A 570 -8.98 14.40 -8.66
CA SER A 570 -8.19 13.23 -8.98
C SER A 570 -6.73 13.51 -9.39
N GLN A 571 -6.40 14.75 -9.73
CA GLN A 571 -5.07 15.18 -10.16
C GLN A 571 -3.99 15.13 -9.07
N ILE A 572 -4.36 14.96 -7.82
CA ILE A 572 -3.44 14.91 -6.66
C ILE A 572 -3.17 13.46 -6.20
N ARG A 573 -3.58 12.49 -6.98
CA ARG A 573 -3.19 11.10 -6.76
C ARG A 573 -1.76 10.85 -7.21
N HIS A 574 -0.83 11.22 -6.39
CA HIS A 574 0.59 10.98 -6.67
C HIS A 574 1.26 10.38 -5.45
#